data_1d4642ec46a723a51a9f19e0aba1cc56
#
_entry.id   1d4642ec46a723a51a9f19e0aba1cc56
#
_cell.length_a   1.000
_cell.length_b   1.000
_cell.length_c   1.000
_cell.angle_alpha   90.00
_cell.angle_beta   90.00
_cell.angle_gamma   90.00
#
_symmetry.space_group_name_H-M   'P 1'
#
loop_
_entity.id
_entity.type
_entity.pdbx_description
1 polymer ?
#
loop_
_entity_poly.entity_id
_entity_poly.type
_entity_poly.pdbx_seq_one_letter_code
_entity_poly.pdbx_strand_id
1 'polypeptide(L)'
;MTLRHIRIFLEVCEQDCHVTRAAEALHMTQPAVTLAIQEMEGYYGVKLFERIGRRLRITEAGVRLRESGGHIIELFDRMEKGLRNWDALGVLRVGPV
;
A
#
# COMPACT_ATOMS: atom_id res chain seq x y z
N MET A 1 -0.37 -10.22 -6.37
CA MET A 1 -0.86 -8.97 -5.78
C MET A 1 -1.16 -9.18 -4.31
N THR A 2 -0.57 -8.39 -3.43
CA THR A 2 -0.69 -8.57 -1.98
C THR A 2 -0.91 -7.23 -1.30
N LEU A 3 -1.23 -7.26 0.00
CA LEU A 3 -1.34 -6.05 0.79
C LEU A 3 -0.02 -5.27 0.82
N ARG A 4 1.10 -5.99 0.78
CA ARG A 4 2.41 -5.35 0.73
C ARG A 4 2.55 -4.48 -0.52
N HIS A 5 2.09 -4.96 -1.67
CA HIS A 5 2.10 -4.17 -2.90
C HIS A 5 1.29 -2.88 -2.72
N ILE A 6 0.12 -2.99 -2.10
CA ILE A 6 -0.73 -1.82 -1.87
C ILE A 6 -0.01 -0.83 -0.94
N ARG A 7 0.63 -1.30 0.12
CA ARG A 7 1.40 -0.43 1.02
C ARG A 7 2.53 0.29 0.30
N ILE A 8 3.25 -0.43 -0.55
CA ILE A 8 4.34 0.16 -1.32
C ILE A 8 3.79 1.25 -2.24
N PHE A 9 2.72 0.94 -2.94
CA PHE A 9 2.07 1.91 -3.84
C PHE A 9 1.64 3.16 -3.09
N LEU A 10 0.97 2.98 -1.94
CA LEU A 10 0.49 4.11 -1.14
C LEU A 10 1.65 4.98 -0.64
N GLU A 11 2.78 4.36 -0.29
CA GLU A 11 3.94 5.13 0.14
C GLU A 11 4.51 5.96 -1.00
N VAL A 12 4.54 5.43 -2.21
CA VAL A 12 4.98 6.21 -3.37
C VAL A 12 4.07 7.42 -3.56
N CYS A 13 2.77 7.23 -3.43
CA CYS A 13 1.82 8.35 -3.51
C CYS A 13 2.04 9.37 -2.40
N GLU A 14 2.29 8.90 -1.19
CA GLU A 14 2.52 9.76 -0.03
C GLU A 14 3.78 10.61 -0.20
N GLN A 15 4.76 10.10 -0.92
CA GLN A 15 6.02 10.79 -1.19
C GLN A 15 5.96 11.58 -2.52
N ASP A 16 4.78 12.02 -2.93
CA ASP A 16 4.58 12.79 -4.16
C ASP A 16 5.12 12.08 -5.40
N CYS A 17 4.93 10.77 -5.47
CA CYS A 17 5.41 9.92 -6.54
C CYS A 17 6.94 9.89 -6.65
N HIS A 18 7.62 10.13 -5.54
CA HIS A 18 9.07 10.13 -5.49
C HIS A 18 9.55 8.76 -5.02
N VAL A 19 9.91 7.90 -5.97
CA VAL A 19 10.23 6.51 -5.70
C VAL A 19 11.40 6.33 -4.73
N THR A 20 12.43 7.15 -4.86
CA THR A 20 13.59 7.06 -3.97
C THR A 20 13.21 7.34 -2.52
N ARG A 21 12.40 8.36 -2.30
CA ARG A 21 11.93 8.69 -0.94
C ARG A 21 11.03 7.60 -0.38
N ALA A 22 10.18 7.03 -1.23
CA ALA A 22 9.32 5.94 -0.81
C ALA A 22 10.16 4.73 -0.40
N ALA A 23 11.19 4.42 -1.17
CA ALA A 23 12.09 3.32 -0.86
C ALA A 23 12.76 3.53 0.49
N GLU A 24 13.24 4.74 0.75
CA GLU A 24 13.84 5.07 2.05
C GLU A 24 12.86 4.90 3.19
N ALA A 25 11.65 5.40 3.03
CA ALA A 25 10.60 5.28 4.05
C ALA A 25 10.22 3.83 4.31
N LEU A 26 10.29 2.98 3.29
CA LEU A 26 9.94 1.57 3.39
C LEU A 26 11.12 0.69 3.77
N HIS A 27 12.32 1.25 3.89
CA HIS A 27 13.55 0.48 4.10
C HIS A 27 13.76 -0.56 3.00
N MET A 28 13.48 -0.15 1.78
CA MET A 28 13.64 -0.97 0.59
C MET A 28 14.60 -0.31 -0.38
N THR A 29 15.10 -1.06 -1.34
CA THR A 29 15.87 -0.46 -2.43
C THR A 29 14.92 0.14 -3.45
N GLN A 30 15.39 1.15 -4.18
CA GLN A 30 14.57 1.77 -5.23
C GLN A 30 14.15 0.77 -6.31
N PRO A 31 15.05 -0.10 -6.80
CA PRO A 31 14.64 -1.13 -7.77
C PRO A 31 13.55 -2.06 -7.24
N ALA A 32 13.57 -2.39 -5.95
CA ALA A 32 12.55 -3.25 -5.35
C ALA A 32 11.18 -2.56 -5.36
N VAL A 33 11.14 -1.27 -5.06
CA VAL A 33 9.89 -0.51 -5.12
C VAL A 33 9.39 -0.43 -6.56
N THR A 34 10.28 -0.13 -7.50
CA THR A 34 9.93 -0.05 -8.92
C THR A 34 9.36 -1.39 -9.41
N LEU A 35 10.02 -2.49 -9.03
CA LEU A 35 9.55 -3.81 -9.43
C LEU A 35 8.15 -4.11 -8.88
N ALA A 36 7.92 -3.78 -7.61
CA ALA A 36 6.60 -3.99 -7.00
C ALA A 36 5.51 -3.23 -7.76
N ILE A 37 5.78 -1.98 -8.13
CA ILE A 37 4.81 -1.19 -8.92
C ILE A 37 4.59 -1.84 -10.28
N GLN A 38 5.66 -2.27 -10.95
CA GLN A 38 5.54 -2.93 -12.25
C GLN A 38 4.74 -4.23 -12.16
N GLU A 39 4.92 -4.99 -11.09
CA GLU A 39 4.14 -6.21 -10.86
C GLU A 39 2.65 -5.90 -10.71
N MET A 40 2.31 -4.84 -10.00
CA MET A 40 0.92 -4.41 -9.87
C MET A 40 0.34 -3.99 -11.22
N GLU A 41 1.10 -3.21 -11.97
CA GLU A 41 0.68 -2.75 -13.30
C GLU A 41 0.48 -3.93 -14.25
N GLY A 42 1.38 -4.90 -14.19
CA GLY A 42 1.25 -6.11 -15.01
C GLY A 42 0.06 -6.96 -14.61
N TYR A 43 -0.19 -7.06 -13.32
CA TYR A 43 -1.31 -7.85 -12.81
C TYR A 43 -2.66 -7.30 -13.26
N TYR A 44 -2.82 -5.97 -13.22
CA TYR A 44 -4.09 -5.33 -13.58
C TYR A 44 -4.15 -4.89 -15.04
N GLY A 45 -3.02 -4.90 -15.74
CA GLY A 45 -2.97 -4.46 -17.13
C GLY A 45 -3.19 -2.97 -17.30
N VAL A 46 -2.85 -2.18 -16.29
CA VAL A 46 -2.98 -0.71 -16.33
C VAL A 46 -1.71 -0.05 -15.80
N LYS A 47 -1.50 1.18 -16.21
CA LYS A 47 -0.42 1.98 -15.63
C LYS A 47 -0.95 2.71 -14.41
N LEU A 48 -0.20 2.64 -13.33
CA LEU A 48 -0.53 3.35 -12.08
C LEU A 48 0.18 4.69 -12.01
N PHE A 49 1.34 4.76 -12.64
CA PHE A 49 2.10 6.00 -12.77
C PHE A 49 2.54 6.17 -14.21
N GLU A 50 2.71 7.40 -14.61
CA GLU A 50 3.24 7.73 -15.92
C GLU A 50 4.31 8.80 -15.77
N ARG A 51 5.27 8.80 -16.70
CA ARG A 51 6.34 9.77 -16.69
C ARG A 51 6.01 10.91 -17.62
N ILE A 52 5.97 12.12 -17.05
CA ILE A 52 5.75 13.34 -17.82
C ILE A 52 6.98 14.21 -17.63
N GLY A 53 7.79 14.31 -18.67
CA GLY A 53 9.09 14.95 -18.55
C GLY A 53 9.98 14.15 -17.61
N ARG A 54 10.45 14.80 -16.56
CA ARG A 54 11.30 14.14 -15.54
C ARG A 54 10.53 13.74 -14.31
N ARG A 55 9.22 13.96 -14.31
CA ARG A 55 8.40 13.66 -13.15
C ARG A 55 7.55 12.44 -13.38
N LEU A 56 7.33 11.72 -12.32
CA LEU A 56 6.39 10.62 -12.27
C LEU A 56 5.08 11.18 -11.74
N ARG A 57 3.98 10.86 -12.41
CA ARG A 57 2.65 11.31 -11.99
C ARG A 57 1.73 10.11 -11.87
N ILE A 58 0.79 10.22 -10.94
CA ILE A 58 -0.22 9.18 -10.76
C ILE A 58 -1.23 9.27 -11.91
N THR A 59 -1.63 8.12 -12.43
CA THR A 59 -2.67 8.03 -13.45
C THR A 59 -4.04 8.01 -12.80
N GLU A 60 -5.10 8.09 -13.61
CA GLU A 60 -6.45 7.94 -13.09
C GLU A 60 -6.64 6.58 -12.43
N ALA A 61 -6.11 5.51 -13.04
CA ALA A 61 -6.16 4.18 -12.43
C ALA A 61 -5.44 4.18 -11.08
N GLY A 62 -4.31 4.87 -11.00
CA GLY A 62 -3.57 5.00 -9.74
C GLY A 62 -4.37 5.74 -8.69
N VAL A 63 -5.10 6.78 -9.06
CA VAL A 63 -5.94 7.53 -8.13
C VAL A 63 -7.02 6.62 -7.55
N ARG A 64 -7.65 5.80 -8.39
CA ARG A 64 -8.66 4.85 -7.94
C ARG A 64 -8.08 3.82 -6.98
N LEU A 65 -6.90 3.31 -7.31
CA LEU A 65 -6.23 2.36 -6.42
C LEU A 65 -5.85 3.03 -5.10
N ARG A 66 -5.40 4.27 -5.14
CA ARG A 66 -5.03 5.00 -3.93
C ARG A 66 -6.23 5.12 -2.99
N GLU A 67 -7.38 5.49 -3.52
CA GLU A 67 -8.59 5.63 -2.72
C GLU A 67 -9.02 4.30 -2.11
N SER A 68 -9.20 3.29 -2.96
CA SER A 68 -9.64 1.96 -2.48
C SER A 68 -8.57 1.29 -1.63
N GLY A 69 -7.31 1.39 -2.06
CA GLY A 69 -6.20 0.78 -1.34
C GLY A 69 -6.02 1.38 0.05
N GLY A 70 -6.20 2.69 0.17
CA GLY A 70 -6.15 3.36 1.47
C GLY A 70 -7.19 2.82 2.43
N HIS A 71 -8.40 2.60 1.95
CA HIS A 71 -9.48 2.01 2.75
C HIS A 71 -9.17 0.57 3.15
N ILE A 72 -8.63 -0.22 2.22
CA ILE A 72 -8.28 -1.60 2.50
C ILE A 72 -7.22 -1.68 3.59
N ILE A 73 -6.17 -0.88 3.48
CA ILE A 73 -5.09 -0.88 4.47
C ILE A 73 -5.59 -0.39 5.82
N GLU A 74 -6.38 0.67 5.83
CA GLU A 74 -6.94 1.20 7.06
C GLU A 74 -7.81 0.14 7.77
N LEU A 75 -8.65 -0.54 7.01
CA LEU A 75 -9.50 -1.58 7.56
C LEU A 75 -8.68 -2.76 8.07
N PHE A 76 -7.66 -3.16 7.32
CA PHE A 76 -6.78 -4.24 7.72
C PHE A 76 -6.05 -3.89 9.02
N ASP A 77 -5.49 -2.68 9.10
CA ASP A 77 -4.77 -2.25 10.31
C ASP A 77 -5.70 -2.16 11.51
N ARG A 78 -6.93 -1.73 11.31
CA ARG A 78 -7.93 -1.67 12.37
C ARG A 78 -8.27 -3.07 12.88
N MET A 79 -8.43 -4.01 11.97
CA MET A 79 -8.66 -5.40 12.32
C MET A 79 -7.49 -5.98 13.14
N GLU A 80 -6.28 -5.73 12.66
CA GLU A 80 -5.07 -6.21 13.34
C GLU A 80 -4.98 -5.65 14.76
N LYS A 81 -5.20 -4.35 14.90
CA LYS A 81 -5.18 -3.72 16.22
C LYS A 81 -6.23 -4.29 17.14
N GLY A 82 -7.43 -4.48 16.64
CA GLY A 82 -8.52 -5.05 17.42
C GLY A 82 -8.18 -6.43 17.95
N LEU A 83 -7.59 -7.26 17.09
CA LEU A 83 -7.22 -8.63 17.49
C LEU A 83 -6.04 -8.63 18.45
N ARG A 84 -5.04 -7.79 18.21
CA ARG A 84 -3.86 -7.73 19.08
C ARG A 84 -4.21 -7.23 20.48
N ASN A 85 -5.19 -6.34 20.59
CA ASN A 85 -5.58 -5.76 21.86
C ASN A 85 -6.78 -6.46 22.49
N TRP A 86 -7.14 -7.62 21.97
CA TRP A 86 -8.31 -8.36 22.42
C TRP A 86 -8.32 -8.57 23.93
N ASP A 87 -7.22 -9.08 24.48
CA ASP A 87 -7.09 -9.32 25.91
C ASP A 87 -7.02 -8.02 26.71
N ALA A 88 -6.31 -7.03 26.18
CA ALA A 88 -6.14 -5.75 26.85
C ALA A 88 -7.46 -4.99 26.99
N LEU A 89 -8.40 -5.19 26.05
CA LEU A 89 -9.70 -4.54 26.10
C LEU A 89 -10.66 -5.22 27.06
N GLY A 90 -10.25 -6.34 27.65
CA GLY A 90 -11.14 -7.06 28.55
C GLY A 90 -12.36 -7.67 27.87
N VAL A 91 -12.28 -7.86 26.57
CA VAL A 91 -13.39 -8.45 25.83
C VAL A 91 -13.54 -9.88 26.25
N LEU A 92 -14.78 -10.30 26.45
CA LEU A 92 -15.07 -11.66 26.82
C LEU A 92 -14.56 -12.59 25.76
N ARG A 93 -13.72 -13.52 26.18
CA ARG A 93 -13.22 -14.50 25.26
C ARG A 93 -14.20 -15.62 25.09
N VAL A 94 -14.39 -15.98 23.84
CA VAL A 94 -15.18 -17.15 23.52
C VAL A 94 -14.43 -18.34 24.07
N GLY A 95 -15.10 -19.14 24.80
CA GLY A 95 -14.49 -20.36 25.30
C GLY A 95 -14.04 -21.26 24.17
N PRO A 96 -13.26 -22.28 24.46
CA PRO A 96 -12.86 -23.22 23.43
C PRO A 96 -14.11 -23.80 22.79
N VAL A 97 -14.05 -23.81 21.53
CA VAL A 97 -15.18 -24.25 20.72
C VAL A 97 -14.96 -25.70 20.34
#